data_0e9c76544b9dc45987222b72b49528ed
#
_entry.id   0e9c76544b9dc45987222b72b49528ed
#
_cell.length_a   1.000
_cell.length_b   1.000
_cell.length_c   1.000
_cell.angle_alpha   90.00
_cell.angle_beta   90.00
_cell.angle_gamma   90.00
#
_symmetry.space_group_name_H-M   'P 1'
#
loop_
_entity.id
_entity.type
_entity.pdbx_description
1 polymer ?
#
loop_
_entity_poly.entity_id
_entity_poly.type
_entity_poly.pdbx_seq_one_letter_code
_entity_poly.pdbx_strand_id
1 'polypeptide(L)'
;MILSSIEELRLYFPAHAIDSIDPFVGVLDNSEHDFLLEKLGTPLYDALCDWYNQNNPDNIEYIEAQATGYYNRLLLLCQRVIAYDAMSRAIGMHIISINNAGVNIPTADDYGKVDLDAVKTFRQTCVKEAHSAVNRLLQSLEEWTKYAAVSEEPDADLVAIVDHWRKSRFFYLAAQMFVPSATVLQTYWNIYESREKFIQMLPDIQYIQEEVIAPAIGEDFCDALVAFSTGDVSTDTESKLAQRTIHKLRKVLAVMLEERTLIINTDKLRRQKAHDEAVRMLQAVLDYIQLHQESYKNIGNLYEALKTSPLYVDPEPEVLPEPEVPKFENNRRDASMFVTPALN
;
A
#
# COMPACT_ATOMS: atom_id res chain seq x y z
N MET A 1 -15.08 -24.23 6.30
CA MET A 1 -15.37 -23.88 4.88
C MET A 1 -16.54 -22.89 4.88
N ILE A 2 -16.35 -21.72 4.28
CA ILE A 2 -17.35 -20.63 4.23
C ILE A 2 -18.15 -20.57 2.91
N LEU A 3 -17.92 -21.50 2.00
CA LEU A 3 -18.72 -21.74 0.80
C LEU A 3 -19.05 -23.24 0.76
N SER A 4 -20.19 -23.64 1.28
CA SER A 4 -20.51 -25.03 1.59
C SER A 4 -21.68 -25.60 0.81
N SER A 5 -22.46 -24.78 0.08
CA SER A 5 -23.60 -25.21 -0.69
C SER A 5 -23.48 -24.88 -2.18
N ILE A 6 -24.19 -25.65 -3.00
CA ILE A 6 -24.26 -25.38 -4.45
C ILE A 6 -25.04 -24.09 -4.74
N GLU A 7 -25.99 -23.75 -3.89
CA GLU A 7 -26.79 -22.52 -3.97
C GLU A 7 -25.88 -21.29 -3.78
N GLU A 8 -24.99 -21.35 -2.84
CA GLU A 8 -23.98 -20.28 -2.62
C GLU A 8 -23.03 -20.16 -3.83
N LEU A 9 -22.56 -21.28 -4.38
CA LEU A 9 -21.72 -21.28 -5.57
C LEU A 9 -22.45 -20.67 -6.79
N ARG A 10 -23.77 -20.94 -6.92
CA ARG A 10 -24.62 -20.41 -8.00
C ARG A 10 -24.77 -18.88 -7.96
N LEU A 11 -24.47 -18.20 -6.84
CA LEU A 11 -24.43 -16.74 -6.78
C LEU A 11 -23.34 -16.16 -7.68
N TYR A 12 -22.27 -16.91 -7.87
CA TYR A 12 -21.09 -16.46 -8.59
C TYR A 12 -20.97 -17.08 -9.99
N PHE A 13 -21.52 -18.27 -10.16
CA PHE A 13 -21.49 -19.01 -11.42
C PHE A 13 -22.87 -19.53 -11.82
N PRO A 14 -23.23 -19.42 -13.09
CA PRO A 14 -24.47 -20.01 -13.61
C PRO A 14 -24.35 -21.54 -13.72
N ALA A 15 -24.10 -22.19 -12.58
CA ALA A 15 -23.89 -23.65 -12.50
C ALA A 15 -25.22 -24.43 -12.50
N HIS A 16 -26.13 -24.13 -13.43
CA HIS A 16 -27.49 -24.75 -13.47
C HIS A 16 -27.49 -26.25 -13.72
N ALA A 17 -26.41 -26.78 -14.30
CA ALA A 17 -26.28 -28.22 -14.60
C ALA A 17 -25.51 -28.98 -13.51
N ILE A 18 -25.14 -28.34 -12.39
CA ILE A 18 -24.45 -28.97 -11.26
C ILE A 18 -25.44 -29.12 -10.12
N ASP A 19 -25.72 -30.35 -9.73
CA ASP A 19 -26.73 -30.68 -8.70
C ASP A 19 -26.12 -30.81 -7.30
N SER A 20 -24.80 -31.04 -7.18
CA SER A 20 -24.11 -31.19 -5.91
C SER A 20 -22.80 -30.46 -5.89
N ILE A 21 -22.40 -29.93 -4.73
CA ILE A 21 -21.11 -29.30 -4.49
C ILE A 21 -19.98 -30.34 -4.28
N ASP A 22 -20.33 -31.60 -3.98
CA ASP A 22 -19.37 -32.64 -3.58
C ASP A 22 -18.13 -32.77 -4.49
N PRO A 23 -18.29 -32.72 -5.85
CA PRO A 23 -17.12 -32.79 -6.73
C PRO A 23 -16.14 -31.63 -6.59
N PHE A 24 -16.57 -30.52 -5.99
CA PHE A 24 -15.78 -29.30 -5.85
C PHE A 24 -15.20 -29.09 -4.45
N VAL A 25 -15.64 -29.85 -3.44
CA VAL A 25 -15.26 -29.65 -2.03
C VAL A 25 -13.76 -29.54 -1.85
N GLY A 26 -12.97 -30.47 -2.43
CA GLY A 26 -11.51 -30.44 -2.29
C GLY A 26 -10.85 -29.23 -2.97
N VAL A 27 -11.43 -28.73 -4.06
CA VAL A 27 -10.89 -27.55 -4.76
C VAL A 27 -11.29 -26.27 -4.05
N LEU A 28 -12.50 -26.23 -3.49
CA LEU A 28 -12.98 -25.13 -2.66
C LEU A 28 -12.15 -25.00 -1.38
N ASP A 29 -11.89 -26.13 -0.71
CA ASP A 29 -11.04 -26.17 0.49
C ASP A 29 -9.61 -25.68 0.21
N ASN A 30 -9.00 -26.16 -0.88
CA ASN A 30 -7.69 -25.66 -1.29
C ASN A 30 -7.71 -24.17 -1.61
N SER A 31 -8.74 -23.69 -2.27
CA SER A 31 -8.88 -22.27 -2.61
C SER A 31 -9.04 -21.39 -1.38
N GLU A 32 -9.79 -21.88 -0.40
CA GLU A 32 -10.02 -21.22 0.87
C GLU A 32 -8.74 -21.12 1.70
N HIS A 33 -7.97 -22.22 1.82
CA HIS A 33 -6.77 -22.28 2.64
C HIS A 33 -5.54 -21.69 1.95
N ASP A 34 -5.31 -22.00 0.67
CA ASP A 34 -4.09 -21.58 -0.03
C ASP A 34 -4.19 -20.15 -0.56
N PHE A 35 -5.40 -19.69 -0.92
CA PHE A 35 -5.56 -18.41 -1.61
C PHE A 35 -6.22 -17.33 -0.73
N LEU A 36 -7.36 -17.63 -0.11
CA LEU A 36 -8.08 -16.64 0.69
C LEU A 36 -7.43 -16.40 2.06
N LEU A 37 -7.12 -17.49 2.80
CA LEU A 37 -6.54 -17.39 4.13
C LEU A 37 -5.22 -16.62 4.13
N GLU A 38 -4.41 -16.77 3.09
CA GLU A 38 -3.19 -15.99 2.91
C GLU A 38 -3.47 -14.47 2.88
N LYS A 39 -4.62 -14.03 2.38
CA LYS A 39 -4.95 -12.60 2.23
C LYS A 39 -5.64 -12.01 3.46
N LEU A 40 -6.46 -12.80 4.14
CA LEU A 40 -7.17 -12.37 5.35
C LEU A 40 -6.31 -12.47 6.61
N GLY A 41 -5.49 -13.51 6.68
CA GLY A 41 -4.84 -13.97 7.90
C GLY A 41 -5.78 -14.75 8.81
N THR A 42 -5.20 -15.67 9.59
CA THR A 42 -5.91 -16.59 10.47
C THR A 42 -6.92 -15.91 11.42
N PRO A 43 -6.58 -14.78 12.10
CA PRO A 43 -7.53 -14.19 13.06
C PRO A 43 -8.85 -13.73 12.45
N LEU A 44 -8.81 -13.13 11.25
CA LEU A 44 -10.02 -12.67 10.58
C LEU A 44 -10.77 -13.82 9.93
N TYR A 45 -10.05 -14.78 9.37
CA TYR A 45 -10.63 -15.98 8.78
C TYR A 45 -11.41 -16.81 9.81
N ASP A 46 -10.80 -17.08 10.98
CA ASP A 46 -11.44 -17.85 12.07
C ASP A 46 -12.69 -17.13 12.57
N ALA A 47 -12.61 -15.81 12.79
CA ALA A 47 -13.77 -15.01 13.19
C ALA A 47 -14.91 -15.06 12.16
N LEU A 48 -14.58 -15.06 10.88
CA LEU A 48 -15.57 -15.20 9.80
C LEU A 48 -16.18 -16.61 9.77
N CYS A 49 -15.38 -17.65 9.98
CA CYS A 49 -15.86 -19.04 10.07
C CYS A 49 -16.80 -19.23 11.27
N ASP A 50 -16.43 -18.68 12.44
CA ASP A 50 -17.28 -18.76 13.64
C ASP A 50 -18.60 -18.04 13.41
N TRP A 51 -18.57 -16.85 12.82
CA TRP A 51 -19.77 -16.11 12.49
C TRP A 51 -20.63 -16.87 11.48
N TYR A 52 -20.05 -17.43 10.42
CA TYR A 52 -20.74 -18.23 9.41
C TYR A 52 -21.42 -19.45 10.01
N ASN A 53 -20.73 -20.21 10.88
CA ASN A 53 -21.28 -21.37 11.54
C ASN A 53 -22.43 -21.05 12.51
N GLN A 54 -22.38 -19.89 13.18
CA GLN A 54 -23.42 -19.46 14.11
C GLN A 54 -24.69 -18.97 13.40
N ASN A 55 -24.51 -18.30 12.28
CA ASN A 55 -25.61 -17.70 11.51
C ASN A 55 -26.10 -18.65 10.41
N ASN A 56 -25.32 -19.66 10.09
CA ASN A 56 -25.49 -20.72 9.12
C ASN A 56 -26.56 -20.41 8.07
N PRO A 57 -26.23 -19.66 7.04
CA PRO A 57 -27.17 -19.35 5.99
C PRO A 57 -27.40 -20.60 5.14
N ASP A 58 -28.16 -21.57 5.67
CA ASP A 58 -28.57 -22.80 4.95
C ASP A 58 -29.36 -22.48 3.71
N ASN A 59 -29.77 -21.21 3.53
CA ASN A 59 -30.46 -20.77 2.38
C ASN A 59 -29.96 -19.42 1.87
N ILE A 60 -29.96 -19.27 0.58
CA ILE A 60 -29.48 -18.11 -0.17
C ILE A 60 -30.29 -16.83 0.13
N GLU A 61 -31.59 -16.97 0.46
CA GLU A 61 -32.44 -15.84 0.85
C GLU A 61 -31.95 -15.17 2.11
N TYR A 62 -31.37 -15.96 3.04
CA TYR A 62 -30.75 -15.40 4.25
C TYR A 62 -29.56 -14.51 3.92
N ILE A 63 -28.69 -14.95 3.01
CA ILE A 63 -27.51 -14.15 2.58
C ILE A 63 -27.95 -12.85 1.91
N GLU A 64 -28.91 -12.92 1.01
CA GLU A 64 -29.45 -11.73 0.32
C GLU A 64 -30.15 -10.78 1.29
N ALA A 65 -30.98 -11.30 2.18
CA ALA A 65 -31.71 -10.52 3.18
C ALA A 65 -30.79 -9.84 4.20
N GLN A 66 -29.64 -10.44 4.49
CA GLN A 66 -28.66 -9.98 5.50
C GLN A 66 -27.47 -9.23 4.91
N ALA A 67 -27.44 -8.96 3.61
CA ALA A 67 -26.32 -8.32 2.91
C ALA A 67 -25.99 -6.89 3.39
N THR A 68 -26.73 -6.35 4.34
CA THR A 68 -26.47 -5.03 4.94
C THR A 68 -25.44 -5.03 6.06
N GLY A 69 -25.23 -6.18 6.78
CA GLY A 69 -24.24 -6.30 7.85
C GLY A 69 -22.80 -6.42 7.31
N TYR A 70 -21.81 -6.01 8.12
CA TYR A 70 -20.40 -6.05 7.73
C TYR A 70 -19.88 -7.49 7.55
N TYR A 71 -20.24 -8.41 8.42
CA TYR A 71 -19.88 -9.83 8.26
C TYR A 71 -20.52 -10.46 7.02
N ASN A 72 -21.78 -10.13 6.70
CA ASN A 72 -22.40 -10.59 5.47
C ASN A 72 -21.66 -10.08 4.22
N ARG A 73 -21.30 -8.80 4.20
CA ARG A 73 -20.51 -8.22 3.10
C ARG A 73 -19.14 -8.87 3.00
N LEU A 74 -18.48 -9.10 4.13
CA LEU A 74 -17.19 -9.81 4.16
C LEU A 74 -17.33 -11.23 3.62
N LEU A 75 -18.38 -11.98 4.06
CA LEU A 75 -18.66 -13.32 3.57
C LEU A 75 -18.82 -13.36 2.05
N LEU A 76 -19.67 -12.50 1.49
CA LEU A 76 -19.91 -12.44 0.04
C LEU A 76 -18.63 -12.10 -0.75
N LEU A 77 -17.80 -11.20 -0.24
CA LEU A 77 -16.50 -10.89 -0.84
C LEU A 77 -15.57 -12.10 -0.81
N CYS A 78 -15.48 -12.79 0.31
CA CYS A 78 -14.63 -13.98 0.49
C CYS A 78 -15.13 -15.16 -0.36
N GLN A 79 -16.42 -15.46 -0.35
CA GLN A 79 -17.01 -16.51 -1.18
C GLN A 79 -16.77 -16.27 -2.67
N ARG A 80 -16.83 -15.01 -3.12
CA ARG A 80 -16.50 -14.65 -4.50
C ARG A 80 -15.05 -14.99 -4.86
N VAL A 81 -14.11 -14.73 -3.96
CA VAL A 81 -12.69 -15.08 -4.15
C VAL A 81 -12.53 -16.60 -4.31
N ILE A 82 -13.12 -17.36 -3.36
CA ILE A 82 -13.04 -18.82 -3.36
C ILE A 82 -13.68 -19.40 -4.62
N ALA A 83 -14.88 -18.94 -4.98
CA ALA A 83 -15.62 -19.47 -6.11
C ALA A 83 -14.81 -19.35 -7.41
N TYR A 84 -14.26 -18.17 -7.72
CA TYR A 84 -13.50 -17.98 -8.95
C TYR A 84 -12.14 -18.70 -8.95
N ASP A 85 -11.42 -18.73 -7.83
CA ASP A 85 -10.16 -19.47 -7.76
C ASP A 85 -10.38 -20.97 -7.84
N ALA A 86 -11.33 -21.50 -7.09
CA ALA A 86 -11.69 -22.91 -7.14
C ALA A 86 -12.12 -23.35 -8.55
N MET A 87 -12.95 -22.58 -9.24
CA MET A 87 -13.34 -22.89 -10.61
C MET A 87 -12.16 -22.88 -11.57
N SER A 88 -11.22 -21.96 -11.40
CA SER A 88 -9.99 -21.93 -12.22
C SER A 88 -9.14 -23.20 -12.07
N ARG A 89 -9.14 -23.79 -10.88
CA ARG A 89 -8.44 -25.05 -10.55
C ARG A 89 -9.26 -26.26 -11.02
N ALA A 90 -10.57 -26.27 -10.76
CA ALA A 90 -11.48 -27.37 -11.09
C ALA A 90 -11.54 -27.68 -12.59
N ILE A 91 -11.52 -26.68 -13.45
CA ILE A 91 -11.59 -26.84 -14.91
C ILE A 91 -10.51 -27.80 -15.42
N GLY A 92 -9.29 -27.70 -14.91
CA GLY A 92 -8.19 -28.62 -15.28
C GLY A 92 -8.44 -30.05 -14.80
N MET A 93 -9.10 -30.23 -13.66
CA MET A 93 -9.36 -31.55 -13.07
C MET A 93 -10.55 -32.27 -13.72
N HIS A 94 -11.60 -31.52 -14.09
CA HIS A 94 -12.80 -32.11 -14.70
C HIS A 94 -12.63 -32.53 -16.17
N ILE A 95 -11.61 -32.01 -16.87
CA ILE A 95 -11.26 -32.41 -18.23
C ILE A 95 -10.47 -33.73 -18.23
N ILE A 96 -9.88 -34.12 -17.10
CA ILE A 96 -9.02 -35.29 -16.99
C ILE A 96 -9.69 -36.31 -16.07
N SER A 97 -9.89 -37.53 -16.53
CA SER A 97 -10.31 -38.65 -15.69
C SER A 97 -9.09 -39.53 -15.39
N ILE A 98 -8.89 -39.82 -14.09
CA ILE A 98 -7.85 -40.73 -13.63
C ILE A 98 -8.51 -42.01 -13.20
N ASN A 99 -8.17 -43.11 -13.85
CA ASN A 99 -8.65 -44.45 -13.52
C ASN A 99 -7.51 -45.47 -13.54
N ASN A 100 -7.78 -46.73 -13.26
CA ASN A 100 -6.79 -47.81 -13.23
C ASN A 100 -6.08 -48.03 -14.57
N ALA A 101 -6.58 -47.50 -15.69
CA ALA A 101 -5.94 -47.54 -17.00
C ALA A 101 -5.04 -46.34 -17.29
N GLY A 102 -4.94 -45.38 -16.35
CA GLY A 102 -4.12 -44.17 -16.46
C GLY A 102 -4.96 -42.87 -16.50
N VAL A 103 -4.32 -41.81 -17.05
CA VAL A 103 -4.90 -40.48 -17.21
C VAL A 103 -5.57 -40.41 -18.59
N ASN A 104 -6.88 -40.20 -18.62
CA ASN A 104 -7.67 -40.17 -19.85
C ASN A 104 -8.47 -38.86 -19.95
N ILE A 105 -8.70 -38.40 -21.16
CA ILE A 105 -9.72 -37.37 -21.45
C ILE A 105 -11.02 -38.11 -21.77
N PRO A 106 -12.09 -37.92 -20.99
CA PRO A 106 -13.37 -38.55 -21.27
C PRO A 106 -13.87 -38.13 -22.66
N THR A 107 -13.99 -39.07 -23.57
CA THR A 107 -14.70 -38.89 -24.86
C THR A 107 -16.06 -39.53 -24.74
N ALA A 108 -17.07 -38.73 -24.40
CA ALA A 108 -18.44 -39.21 -24.45
C ALA A 108 -19.03 -38.93 -25.84
N ASP A 109 -19.61 -39.95 -26.46
CA ASP A 109 -20.21 -39.83 -27.79
C ASP A 109 -21.39 -38.83 -27.84
N ASP A 110 -21.92 -38.45 -26.66
CA ASP A 110 -23.08 -37.54 -26.53
C ASP A 110 -22.69 -36.08 -26.22
N TYR A 111 -21.45 -35.78 -25.92
CA TYR A 111 -20.96 -34.41 -25.67
C TYR A 111 -20.03 -33.97 -26.81
N GLY A 112 -20.36 -32.84 -27.41
CA GLY A 112 -19.50 -32.25 -28.48
C GLY A 112 -18.05 -32.12 -28.05
N LYS A 113 -17.11 -32.13 -29.00
CA LYS A 113 -15.70 -31.95 -28.73
C LYS A 113 -15.48 -30.69 -27.91
N VAL A 114 -14.81 -30.86 -26.77
CA VAL A 114 -14.42 -29.72 -25.93
C VAL A 114 -13.43 -28.84 -26.71
N ASP A 115 -13.80 -27.60 -26.93
CA ASP A 115 -12.90 -26.62 -27.50
C ASP A 115 -11.86 -26.22 -26.42
N LEU A 116 -10.63 -26.70 -26.59
CA LEU A 116 -9.53 -26.47 -25.65
C LEU A 116 -9.18 -24.96 -25.52
N ASP A 117 -9.37 -24.19 -26.57
CA ASP A 117 -9.15 -22.74 -26.52
C ASP A 117 -10.22 -22.02 -25.72
N ALA A 118 -11.49 -22.45 -25.84
CA ALA A 118 -12.59 -21.95 -25.00
C ALA A 118 -12.34 -22.28 -23.52
N VAL A 119 -11.91 -23.49 -23.20
CA VAL A 119 -11.56 -23.92 -21.83
C VAL A 119 -10.40 -23.07 -21.26
N LYS A 120 -9.34 -22.87 -22.04
CA LYS A 120 -8.22 -22.03 -21.65
C LYS A 120 -8.64 -20.59 -21.39
N THR A 121 -9.46 -20.04 -22.27
CA THR A 121 -10.00 -18.69 -22.14
C THR A 121 -10.87 -18.56 -20.90
N PHE A 122 -11.75 -19.52 -20.64
CA PHE A 122 -12.59 -19.53 -19.46
C PHE A 122 -11.76 -19.62 -18.18
N ARG A 123 -10.76 -20.52 -18.13
CA ARG A 123 -9.82 -20.60 -17.00
C ARG A 123 -9.11 -19.27 -16.75
N GLN A 124 -8.60 -18.63 -17.79
CA GLN A 124 -7.93 -17.32 -17.67
C GLN A 124 -8.88 -16.24 -17.13
N THR A 125 -10.15 -16.29 -17.57
CA THR A 125 -11.18 -15.39 -17.05
C THR A 125 -11.43 -15.64 -15.56
N CYS A 126 -11.56 -16.89 -15.12
CA CYS A 126 -11.73 -17.22 -13.70
C CYS A 126 -10.53 -16.73 -12.86
N VAL A 127 -9.30 -16.95 -13.31
CA VAL A 127 -8.11 -16.44 -12.64
C VAL A 127 -8.15 -14.92 -12.52
N LYS A 128 -8.46 -14.21 -13.60
CA LYS A 128 -8.58 -12.74 -13.60
C LYS A 128 -9.66 -12.25 -12.64
N GLU A 129 -10.81 -12.91 -12.61
CA GLU A 129 -11.91 -12.56 -11.70
C GLU A 129 -11.56 -12.88 -10.24
N ALA A 130 -10.82 -13.95 -9.95
CA ALA A 130 -10.32 -14.25 -8.62
C ALA A 130 -9.42 -13.11 -8.08
N HIS A 131 -8.43 -12.68 -8.86
CA HIS A 131 -7.58 -11.56 -8.49
C HIS A 131 -8.35 -10.23 -8.38
N SER A 132 -9.35 -10.01 -9.24
CA SER A 132 -10.23 -8.84 -9.12
C SER A 132 -11.06 -8.90 -7.83
N ALA A 133 -11.55 -10.07 -7.44
CA ALA A 133 -12.29 -10.27 -6.20
C ALA A 133 -11.40 -10.04 -4.96
N VAL A 134 -10.15 -10.54 -4.95
CA VAL A 134 -9.17 -10.24 -3.89
C VAL A 134 -8.92 -8.73 -3.80
N ASN A 135 -8.74 -8.07 -4.93
CA ASN A 135 -8.51 -6.63 -4.91
C ASN A 135 -9.69 -5.84 -4.30
N ARG A 136 -10.93 -6.25 -4.61
CA ARG A 136 -12.14 -5.67 -3.99
C ARG A 136 -12.23 -5.96 -2.50
N LEU A 137 -11.92 -7.19 -2.08
CA LEU A 137 -11.89 -7.59 -0.68
C LEU A 137 -10.91 -6.71 0.12
N LEU A 138 -9.67 -6.61 -0.34
CA LEU A 138 -8.65 -5.80 0.31
C LEU A 138 -8.99 -4.30 0.29
N GLN A 139 -9.59 -3.81 -0.80
CA GLN A 139 -10.07 -2.43 -0.86
C GLN A 139 -11.15 -2.16 0.19
N SER A 140 -12.12 -3.07 0.34
CA SER A 140 -13.17 -2.93 1.36
C SER A 140 -12.59 -2.93 2.77
N LEU A 141 -11.62 -3.80 3.06
CA LEU A 141 -10.93 -3.82 4.35
C LEU A 141 -10.14 -2.53 4.63
N GLU A 142 -9.48 -1.95 3.62
CA GLU A 142 -8.83 -0.64 3.73
C GLU A 142 -9.84 0.48 4.05
N GLU A 143 -10.96 0.52 3.32
CA GLU A 143 -12.01 1.53 3.51
C GLU A 143 -12.67 1.39 4.88
N TRP A 144 -12.95 0.16 5.32
CA TRP A 144 -13.52 -0.13 6.63
C TRP A 144 -12.56 0.26 7.76
N THR A 145 -11.27 0.00 7.60
CA THR A 145 -10.25 0.40 8.59
C THR A 145 -10.19 1.92 8.73
N LYS A 146 -10.23 2.66 7.62
CA LYS A 146 -10.25 4.12 7.63
C LYS A 146 -11.54 4.65 8.26
N TYR A 147 -12.68 4.06 7.91
CA TYR A 147 -13.98 4.47 8.45
C TYR A 147 -14.07 4.22 9.96
N ALA A 148 -13.63 3.05 10.44
CA ALA A 148 -13.61 2.73 11.87
C ALA A 148 -12.71 3.68 12.68
N ALA A 149 -11.64 4.22 12.06
CA ALA A 149 -10.73 5.14 12.71
C ALA A 149 -11.28 6.58 12.88
N VAL A 150 -12.21 7.00 12.02
CA VAL A 150 -12.74 8.38 12.00
C VAL A 150 -14.18 8.48 12.49
N SER A 151 -14.89 7.36 12.61
CA SER A 151 -16.28 7.33 13.09
C SER A 151 -16.35 7.50 14.61
N GLU A 152 -17.22 8.39 15.08
CA GLU A 152 -17.47 8.58 16.52
C GLU A 152 -18.15 7.37 17.16
N GLU A 153 -19.04 6.69 16.42
CA GLU A 153 -19.76 5.48 16.86
C GLU A 153 -19.71 4.41 15.75
N PRO A 154 -18.56 3.72 15.59
CA PRO A 154 -18.46 2.68 14.58
C PRO A 154 -19.28 1.44 14.98
N ASP A 155 -19.83 0.75 13.99
CA ASP A 155 -20.53 -0.53 14.16
C ASP A 155 -19.63 -1.57 14.86
N ALA A 156 -20.18 -2.36 15.79
CA ALA A 156 -19.42 -3.32 16.58
C ALA A 156 -18.80 -4.45 15.71
N ASP A 157 -19.53 -4.93 14.70
CA ASP A 157 -19.02 -5.94 13.78
C ASP A 157 -17.88 -5.39 12.94
N LEU A 158 -18.00 -4.13 12.51
CA LEU A 158 -16.93 -3.45 11.78
C LEU A 158 -15.65 -3.35 12.60
N VAL A 159 -15.77 -2.92 13.87
CA VAL A 159 -14.62 -2.84 14.79
C VAL A 159 -13.98 -4.20 14.97
N ALA A 160 -14.78 -5.25 15.20
CA ALA A 160 -14.28 -6.60 15.36
C ALA A 160 -13.52 -7.10 14.11
N ILE A 161 -14.08 -6.90 12.91
CA ILE A 161 -13.43 -7.26 11.64
C ILE A 161 -12.08 -6.55 11.49
N VAL A 162 -12.06 -5.24 11.73
CA VAL A 162 -10.84 -4.44 11.60
C VAL A 162 -9.79 -4.85 12.63
N ASP A 163 -10.18 -5.13 13.86
CA ASP A 163 -9.26 -5.58 14.92
C ASP A 163 -8.68 -6.96 14.63
N HIS A 164 -9.46 -7.88 14.07
CA HIS A 164 -8.95 -9.17 13.61
C HIS A 164 -8.00 -9.03 12.44
N TRP A 165 -8.31 -8.18 11.45
CA TRP A 165 -7.43 -7.95 10.31
C TRP A 165 -6.10 -7.30 10.73
N ARG A 166 -6.12 -6.35 11.68
CA ARG A 166 -4.91 -5.71 12.24
C ARG A 166 -3.95 -6.70 12.90
N LYS A 167 -4.45 -7.83 13.40
CA LYS A 167 -3.62 -8.90 13.97
C LYS A 167 -2.98 -9.80 12.91
N SER A 168 -3.40 -9.68 11.67
CA SER A 168 -2.84 -10.43 10.56
C SER A 168 -1.46 -9.90 10.17
N ARG A 169 -0.54 -10.80 9.81
CA ARG A 169 0.76 -10.44 9.22
C ARG A 169 0.64 -9.73 7.86
N PHE A 170 -0.54 -9.78 7.25
CA PHE A 170 -0.83 -9.12 5.97
C PHE A 170 -1.48 -7.74 6.14
N PHE A 171 -1.59 -7.26 7.37
CA PHE A 171 -2.06 -5.90 7.62
C PHE A 171 -0.94 -4.91 7.31
N TYR A 172 -1.09 -4.15 6.24
CA TYR A 172 -0.07 -3.23 5.73
C TYR A 172 -0.36 -1.75 6.00
N LEU A 173 -1.59 -1.38 6.37
CA LEU A 173 -1.96 0.03 6.60
C LEU A 173 -1.31 0.63 7.85
N ALA A 174 -0.81 -0.19 8.76
CA ALA A 174 -0.06 0.27 9.94
C ALA A 174 1.40 0.59 9.64
N ALA A 175 1.91 0.21 8.48
CA ALA A 175 3.29 0.48 8.11
C ALA A 175 3.49 1.99 7.89
N GLN A 176 4.39 2.59 8.67
CA GLN A 176 4.77 3.99 8.53
C GLN A 176 5.69 4.16 7.32
N MET A 177 5.10 4.39 6.15
CA MET A 177 5.82 4.48 4.88
C MET A 177 5.42 5.73 4.09
N PHE A 178 6.33 6.23 3.25
CA PHE A 178 6.01 7.26 2.26
C PHE A 178 4.91 6.81 1.30
N VAL A 179 4.86 5.51 1.00
CA VAL A 179 3.86 4.89 0.12
C VAL A 179 3.02 3.90 0.93
N PRO A 180 1.97 4.37 1.61
CA PRO A 180 1.20 3.54 2.55
C PRO A 180 0.15 2.63 1.89
N SER A 181 -0.11 2.77 0.59
CA SER A 181 -1.16 2.00 -0.09
C SER A 181 -0.92 1.84 -1.59
N ALA A 182 -1.59 0.86 -2.19
CA ALA A 182 -1.59 0.62 -3.63
C ALA A 182 -2.05 1.84 -4.44
N THR A 183 -3.05 2.56 -3.94
CA THR A 183 -3.57 3.78 -4.58
C THR A 183 -2.52 4.90 -4.63
N VAL A 184 -1.73 5.05 -3.57
CA VAL A 184 -0.62 6.02 -3.55
C VAL A 184 0.49 5.59 -4.51
N LEU A 185 0.88 4.31 -4.51
CA LEU A 185 1.91 3.80 -5.43
C LEU A 185 1.51 3.97 -6.89
N GLN A 186 0.24 3.70 -7.23
CA GLN A 186 -0.32 3.83 -8.58
C GLN A 186 -0.09 5.22 -9.18
N THR A 187 -0.01 6.27 -8.37
CA THR A 187 0.24 7.64 -8.85
C THR A 187 1.65 7.80 -9.44
N TYR A 188 2.59 6.99 -9.00
CA TYR A 188 4.00 7.08 -9.38
C TYR A 188 4.45 5.94 -10.28
N TRP A 189 3.86 4.77 -10.11
CA TRP A 189 4.15 3.57 -10.86
C TRP A 189 2.89 2.76 -11.11
N ASN A 190 2.62 2.44 -12.37
CA ASN A 190 1.40 1.72 -12.74
C ASN A 190 1.47 0.26 -12.29
N ILE A 191 0.78 -0.05 -11.21
CA ILE A 191 0.56 -1.41 -10.69
C ILE A 191 -0.85 -1.91 -10.96
N TYR A 192 -1.63 -1.18 -11.78
CA TYR A 192 -3.04 -1.46 -12.06
C TYR A 192 -3.91 -1.48 -10.80
N GLU A 193 -3.58 -0.64 -9.82
CA GLU A 193 -4.20 -0.57 -8.48
C GLU A 193 -4.26 -1.94 -7.76
N SER A 194 -3.41 -2.88 -8.16
CA SER A 194 -3.39 -4.22 -7.59
C SER A 194 -2.78 -4.20 -6.18
N ARG A 195 -3.62 -4.48 -5.19
CA ARG A 195 -3.21 -4.60 -3.79
C ARG A 195 -2.34 -5.81 -3.54
N GLU A 196 -2.54 -6.89 -4.28
CA GLU A 196 -1.67 -8.07 -4.21
C GLU A 196 -0.23 -7.74 -4.65
N LYS A 197 -0.07 -7.02 -5.76
CA LYS A 197 1.26 -6.55 -6.19
C LYS A 197 1.88 -5.62 -5.16
N PHE A 198 1.09 -4.72 -4.61
CA PHE A 198 1.55 -3.81 -3.56
C PHE A 198 2.06 -4.58 -2.34
N ILE A 199 1.32 -5.57 -1.85
CA ILE A 199 1.73 -6.42 -0.71
C ILE A 199 3.02 -7.17 -1.03
N GLN A 200 3.17 -7.70 -2.25
CA GLN A 200 4.41 -8.35 -2.67
C GLN A 200 5.62 -7.42 -2.70
N MET A 201 5.41 -6.13 -2.95
CA MET A 201 6.46 -5.11 -3.00
C MET A 201 6.76 -4.47 -1.64
N LEU A 202 5.94 -4.70 -0.62
CA LEU A 202 6.14 -4.10 0.70
C LEU A 202 7.56 -4.27 1.27
N PRO A 203 8.17 -5.47 1.23
CA PRO A 203 9.54 -5.64 1.73
C PRO A 203 10.56 -4.77 0.98
N ASP A 204 10.37 -4.59 -0.32
CA ASP A 204 11.26 -3.73 -1.13
C ASP A 204 11.00 -2.25 -0.85
N ILE A 205 9.75 -1.85 -0.64
CA ILE A 205 9.37 -0.48 -0.25
C ILE A 205 10.01 -0.12 1.09
N GLN A 206 9.89 -1.00 2.09
CA GLN A 206 10.49 -0.83 3.41
C GLN A 206 12.01 -0.74 3.31
N TYR A 207 12.63 -1.68 2.63
CA TYR A 207 14.08 -1.66 2.43
C TYR A 207 14.58 -0.34 1.80
N ILE A 208 13.92 0.12 0.74
CA ILE A 208 14.34 1.39 0.09
C ILE A 208 14.17 2.57 1.04
N GLN A 209 13.09 2.62 1.79
CA GLN A 209 12.85 3.70 2.75
C GLN A 209 13.86 3.67 3.89
N GLU A 210 14.06 2.52 4.54
CA GLU A 210 14.87 2.39 5.76
C GLU A 210 16.37 2.37 5.47
N GLU A 211 16.80 1.67 4.39
CA GLU A 211 18.22 1.45 4.11
C GLU A 211 18.82 2.43 3.10
N VAL A 212 17.98 3.14 2.33
CA VAL A 212 18.48 4.06 1.29
C VAL A 212 18.06 5.49 1.55
N ILE A 213 16.76 5.74 1.75
CA ILE A 213 16.24 7.10 1.89
C ILE A 213 16.51 7.66 3.27
N ALA A 214 16.16 6.95 4.34
CA ALA A 214 16.29 7.43 5.70
C ALA A 214 17.76 7.78 6.09
N PRO A 215 18.76 6.97 5.75
CA PRO A 215 20.16 7.36 6.00
C PRO A 215 20.60 8.59 5.20
N ALA A 216 20.05 8.80 4.00
CA ALA A 216 20.42 9.92 3.15
C ALA A 216 19.83 11.26 3.62
N ILE A 217 18.61 11.25 4.20
CA ILE A 217 17.92 12.47 4.65
C ILE A 217 17.93 12.65 6.17
N GLY A 218 18.38 11.65 6.93
CA GLY A 218 18.32 11.56 8.39
C GLY A 218 17.04 10.83 8.85
N GLU A 219 17.21 9.89 9.78
CA GLU A 219 16.10 9.04 10.28
C GLU A 219 14.97 9.86 10.90
N ASP A 220 15.30 10.78 11.82
CA ASP A 220 14.31 11.64 12.48
C ASP A 220 13.51 12.49 11.48
N PHE A 221 14.20 13.01 10.45
CA PHE A 221 13.55 13.82 9.43
C PHE A 221 12.68 12.96 8.48
N CYS A 222 13.13 11.74 8.18
CA CYS A 222 12.33 10.75 7.45
C CYS A 222 11.02 10.45 8.19
N ASP A 223 11.11 10.11 9.47
CA ASP A 223 9.95 9.79 10.32
C ASP A 223 8.99 10.98 10.45
N ALA A 224 9.52 12.17 10.63
CA ALA A 224 8.71 13.39 10.69
C ALA A 224 7.97 13.66 9.36
N LEU A 225 8.61 13.43 8.20
CA LEU A 225 7.98 13.54 6.89
C LEU A 225 6.91 12.45 6.67
N VAL A 226 7.16 11.22 7.11
CA VAL A 226 6.18 10.12 7.03
C VAL A 226 4.97 10.45 7.89
N ALA A 227 5.17 10.87 9.15
CA ALA A 227 4.09 11.29 10.03
C ALA A 227 3.27 12.44 9.43
N PHE A 228 3.94 13.43 8.82
CA PHE A 228 3.28 14.51 8.10
C PHE A 228 2.44 14.00 6.90
N SER A 229 2.93 12.97 6.18
CA SER A 229 2.25 12.41 5.00
C SER A 229 0.98 11.62 5.32
N THR A 230 0.88 11.12 6.55
CA THR A 230 -0.25 10.30 7.04
C THR A 230 -1.24 11.10 7.89
N GLY A 231 -0.87 12.31 8.33
CA GLY A 231 -1.73 13.23 9.06
C GLY A 231 -2.74 13.98 8.19
N ASP A 232 -3.64 14.73 8.81
CA ASP A 232 -4.55 15.63 8.11
C ASP A 232 -3.77 16.71 7.37
N VAL A 233 -3.93 16.72 6.06
CA VAL A 233 -3.20 17.63 5.17
C VAL A 233 -3.80 19.03 5.31
N SER A 234 -3.15 19.90 6.07
CA SER A 234 -3.44 21.33 6.06
C SER A 234 -3.21 21.90 4.64
N THR A 235 -4.12 22.73 4.17
CA THR A 235 -4.03 23.38 2.84
C THR A 235 -3.11 24.61 2.84
N ASP A 236 -2.44 24.89 3.96
CA ASP A 236 -1.57 26.04 4.13
C ASP A 236 -0.38 26.04 3.18
N THR A 237 0.10 27.23 2.86
CA THR A 237 1.22 27.43 1.94
C THR A 237 2.51 26.78 2.48
N GLU A 238 2.68 26.72 3.79
CA GLU A 238 3.81 26.12 4.49
C GLU A 238 3.83 24.60 4.32
N SER A 239 2.68 23.95 4.43
CA SER A 239 2.51 22.51 4.18
C SER A 239 2.89 22.08 2.77
N LYS A 240 2.82 22.97 1.78
CA LYS A 240 3.16 22.66 0.38
C LYS A 240 4.61 22.26 0.17
N LEU A 241 5.54 22.78 0.97
CA LEU A 241 6.96 22.41 0.87
C LEU A 241 7.14 20.95 1.28
N ALA A 242 6.62 20.57 2.45
CA ALA A 242 6.69 19.17 2.92
C ALA A 242 6.01 18.21 1.94
N GLN A 243 4.83 18.56 1.42
CA GLN A 243 4.13 17.75 0.41
C GLN A 243 4.96 17.57 -0.87
N ARG A 244 5.64 18.63 -1.35
CA ARG A 244 6.51 18.55 -2.52
C ARG A 244 7.72 17.65 -2.27
N THR A 245 8.29 17.71 -1.08
CA THR A 245 9.40 16.85 -0.67
C THR A 245 8.97 15.40 -0.65
N ILE A 246 7.84 15.09 0.01
CA ILE A 246 7.25 13.76 0.04
C ILE A 246 6.94 13.25 -1.38
N HIS A 247 6.35 14.09 -2.23
CA HIS A 247 6.08 13.73 -3.62
C HIS A 247 7.37 13.37 -4.40
N LYS A 248 8.44 14.12 -4.19
CA LYS A 248 9.75 13.83 -4.81
C LYS A 248 10.34 12.52 -4.29
N LEU A 249 10.29 12.28 -2.97
CA LEU A 249 10.75 11.02 -2.35
C LEU A 249 9.96 9.81 -2.85
N ARG A 250 8.63 9.92 -2.98
CA ARG A 250 7.79 8.88 -3.58
C ARG A 250 8.18 8.55 -5.02
N LYS A 251 8.57 9.55 -5.82
CA LYS A 251 9.09 9.32 -7.18
C LYS A 251 10.41 8.56 -7.17
N VAL A 252 11.35 8.95 -6.29
CA VAL A 252 12.63 8.24 -6.12
C VAL A 252 12.37 6.78 -5.75
N LEU A 253 11.52 6.55 -4.75
CA LEU A 253 11.15 5.20 -4.31
C LEU A 253 10.55 4.37 -5.45
N ALA A 254 9.66 4.95 -6.26
CA ALA A 254 9.05 4.25 -7.39
C ALA A 254 10.09 3.83 -8.46
N VAL A 255 11.07 4.68 -8.77
CA VAL A 255 12.16 4.34 -9.73
C VAL A 255 13.09 3.27 -9.15
N MET A 256 13.41 3.34 -7.85
CA MET A 256 14.18 2.29 -7.17
C MET A 256 13.44 0.95 -7.15
N LEU A 257 12.13 0.97 -6.96
CA LEU A 257 11.29 -0.24 -7.08
C LEU A 257 11.32 -0.79 -8.50
N GLU A 258 11.25 0.04 -9.54
CA GLU A 258 11.38 -0.41 -10.92
C GLU A 258 12.73 -1.11 -11.14
N GLU A 259 13.84 -0.53 -10.65
CA GLU A 259 15.16 -1.15 -10.73
C GLU A 259 15.18 -2.56 -10.11
N ARG A 260 14.58 -2.72 -8.93
CA ARG A 260 14.58 -4.01 -8.21
C ARG A 260 13.69 -5.07 -8.87
N THR A 261 12.62 -4.66 -9.55
CA THR A 261 11.73 -5.59 -10.25
C THR A 261 12.27 -6.08 -11.59
N LEU A 262 13.28 -5.39 -12.16
CA LEU A 262 13.89 -5.79 -13.40
C LEU A 262 14.80 -7.01 -13.21
N ILE A 263 14.58 -8.04 -14.02
CA ILE A 263 15.34 -9.29 -13.93
C ILE A 263 16.80 -9.05 -14.31
N ILE A 264 17.70 -9.40 -13.42
CA ILE A 264 19.16 -9.12 -13.50
C ILE A 264 19.76 -9.58 -14.84
N ASN A 265 19.27 -10.68 -15.39
CA ASN A 265 19.92 -11.32 -16.55
C ASN A 265 19.37 -10.85 -17.91
N THR A 266 18.15 -10.34 -17.98
CA THR A 266 17.50 -9.97 -19.25
C THR A 266 17.51 -8.47 -19.55
N ASP A 267 17.55 -7.63 -18.51
CA ASP A 267 17.35 -6.18 -18.63
C ASP A 267 18.49 -5.33 -18.04
N LYS A 268 19.74 -5.78 -18.18
CA LYS A 268 20.92 -5.10 -17.60
C LYS A 268 20.98 -3.60 -17.92
N LEU A 269 20.76 -3.24 -19.18
CA LEU A 269 20.83 -1.83 -19.61
C LEU A 269 19.69 -0.99 -19.02
N ARG A 270 18.48 -1.56 -18.98
CA ARG A 270 17.31 -0.89 -18.41
C ARG A 270 17.46 -0.71 -16.91
N ARG A 271 17.96 -1.74 -16.23
CA ARG A 271 18.24 -1.69 -14.80
C ARG A 271 19.30 -0.63 -14.47
N GLN A 272 20.41 -0.57 -15.24
CA GLN A 272 21.44 0.44 -15.06
C GLN A 272 20.89 1.86 -15.25
N LYS A 273 20.06 2.08 -16.27
CA LYS A 273 19.39 3.37 -16.49
C LYS A 273 18.46 3.75 -15.33
N ALA A 274 17.68 2.81 -14.81
CA ALA A 274 16.82 3.04 -13.67
C ALA A 274 17.64 3.37 -12.41
N HIS A 275 18.75 2.68 -12.20
CA HIS A 275 19.68 2.98 -11.11
C HIS A 275 20.27 4.40 -11.23
N ASP A 276 20.83 4.74 -12.37
CA ASP A 276 21.44 6.05 -12.60
C ASP A 276 20.39 7.18 -12.45
N GLU A 277 19.16 6.93 -12.90
CA GLU A 277 18.05 7.86 -12.72
C GLU A 277 17.65 8.00 -11.25
N ALA A 278 17.54 6.91 -10.52
CA ALA A 278 17.21 6.91 -9.09
C ALA A 278 18.24 7.70 -8.28
N VAL A 279 19.53 7.45 -8.51
CA VAL A 279 20.62 8.18 -7.84
C VAL A 279 20.56 9.66 -8.15
N ARG A 280 20.39 10.04 -9.42
CA ARG A 280 20.26 11.46 -9.83
C ARG A 280 19.03 12.11 -9.19
N MET A 281 17.90 11.42 -9.15
CA MET A 281 16.67 11.95 -8.54
C MET A 281 16.83 12.10 -7.03
N LEU A 282 17.44 11.13 -6.35
CA LEU A 282 17.70 11.23 -4.92
C LEU A 282 18.59 12.46 -4.63
N GLN A 283 19.71 12.62 -5.35
CA GLN A 283 20.57 13.78 -5.18
C GLN A 283 19.81 15.10 -5.37
N ALA A 284 18.97 15.19 -6.39
CA ALA A 284 18.15 16.39 -6.62
C ALA A 284 17.13 16.66 -5.48
N VAL A 285 16.69 15.63 -4.76
CA VAL A 285 15.84 15.79 -3.57
C VAL A 285 16.68 16.26 -2.38
N LEU A 286 17.88 15.71 -2.19
CA LEU A 286 18.79 16.13 -1.13
C LEU A 286 19.15 17.62 -1.29
N ASP A 287 19.53 18.02 -2.51
CA ASP A 287 19.82 19.43 -2.83
C ASP A 287 18.59 20.33 -2.60
N TYR A 288 17.39 19.83 -2.94
CA TYR A 288 16.14 20.55 -2.72
C TYR A 288 15.85 20.76 -1.22
N ILE A 289 16.04 19.74 -0.39
CA ILE A 289 15.84 19.82 1.06
C ILE A 289 16.83 20.84 1.65
N GLN A 290 18.12 20.74 1.29
CA GLN A 290 19.17 21.63 1.75
C GLN A 290 18.92 23.10 1.36
N LEU A 291 18.52 23.35 0.12
CA LEU A 291 18.21 24.69 -0.39
C LEU A 291 17.04 25.35 0.37
N HIS A 292 16.07 24.56 0.84
CA HIS A 292 14.86 25.05 1.48
C HIS A 292 14.84 24.81 3.00
N GLN A 293 15.99 24.47 3.62
CA GLN A 293 16.05 24.09 5.04
C GLN A 293 15.38 25.10 5.98
N GLU A 294 15.60 26.39 5.76
CA GLU A 294 15.02 27.48 6.54
C GLU A 294 13.48 27.55 6.43
N SER A 295 12.94 27.14 5.29
CA SER A 295 11.49 27.17 5.05
C SER A 295 10.73 26.08 5.83
N TYR A 296 11.43 25.09 6.42
CA TYR A 296 10.81 24.10 7.30
C TYR A 296 10.55 24.62 8.72
N LYS A 297 11.09 25.77 9.12
CA LYS A 297 10.95 26.34 10.48
C LYS A 297 9.50 26.46 10.96
N ASN A 298 8.57 26.67 10.01
CA ASN A 298 7.16 26.89 10.34
C ASN A 298 6.32 25.63 10.14
N ILE A 299 6.92 24.45 9.89
CA ILE A 299 6.20 23.23 9.56
C ILE A 299 6.35 22.21 10.69
N GLY A 300 5.56 22.35 11.75
CA GLY A 300 5.53 21.42 12.87
C GLY A 300 6.93 21.13 13.43
N ASN A 301 7.27 19.86 13.59
CA ASN A 301 8.58 19.39 14.09
C ASN A 301 9.62 19.14 12.98
N LEU A 302 9.28 19.41 11.71
CA LEU A 302 10.15 19.05 10.58
C LEU A 302 11.51 19.75 10.64
N TYR A 303 11.56 21.01 11.08
CA TYR A 303 12.81 21.74 11.18
C TYR A 303 13.73 21.18 12.27
N GLU A 304 13.17 20.84 13.44
CA GLU A 304 13.95 20.26 14.53
C GLU A 304 14.49 18.88 14.14
N ALA A 305 13.69 18.06 13.46
CA ALA A 305 14.13 16.80 12.92
C ALA A 305 15.16 16.95 11.78
N LEU A 306 15.08 18.03 10.98
CA LEU A 306 16.08 18.32 9.94
C LEU A 306 17.43 18.69 10.54
N LYS A 307 17.48 19.34 11.72
CA LYS A 307 18.74 19.69 12.37
C LYS A 307 19.61 18.49 12.77
N THR A 308 18.97 17.33 12.99
CA THR A 308 19.70 16.06 13.27
C THR A 308 20.13 15.35 11.99
N SER A 309 19.68 15.82 10.84
CA SER A 309 19.95 15.24 9.52
C SER A 309 21.38 15.55 9.05
N PRO A 310 22.02 14.61 8.31
CA PRO A 310 23.30 14.88 7.64
C PRO A 310 23.22 15.98 6.56
N LEU A 311 22.01 16.37 6.17
CA LEU A 311 21.78 17.44 5.19
C LEU A 311 21.80 18.83 5.78
N TYR A 312 21.68 18.94 7.10
CA TYR A 312 21.58 20.24 7.74
C TYR A 312 22.91 20.99 7.64
N VAL A 313 22.84 22.24 7.20
CA VAL A 313 23.97 23.16 7.19
C VAL A 313 23.61 24.32 8.10
N ASP A 314 24.42 24.55 9.11
CA ASP A 314 24.24 25.72 9.98
C ASP A 314 24.26 26.99 9.13
N PRO A 315 23.24 27.84 9.22
CA PRO A 315 23.27 29.12 8.53
C PRO A 315 24.50 29.90 9.05
N GLU A 316 25.29 30.41 8.14
CA GLU A 316 26.39 31.31 8.53
C GLU A 316 25.82 32.38 9.47
N PRO A 317 26.47 32.64 10.60
CA PRO A 317 26.02 33.68 11.50
C PRO A 317 25.91 35.00 10.72
N GLU A 318 24.71 35.60 10.77
CA GLU A 318 24.43 36.86 10.10
C GLU A 318 25.55 37.82 10.54
N VAL A 319 26.48 38.13 9.65
CA VAL A 319 27.52 39.13 9.92
C VAL A 319 26.80 40.44 10.07
N LEU A 320 26.44 40.76 11.31
CA LEU A 320 25.88 42.05 11.62
C LEU A 320 26.87 43.09 11.04
N PRO A 321 26.39 43.99 10.17
CA PRO A 321 27.26 45.04 9.66
C PRO A 321 27.99 45.67 10.86
N GLU A 322 29.32 45.70 10.80
CA GLU A 322 30.09 46.33 11.87
C GLU A 322 29.41 47.67 12.20
N PRO A 323 29.08 47.92 13.48
CA PRO A 323 28.41 49.14 13.83
C PRO A 323 29.30 50.27 13.28
N GLU A 324 28.71 51.10 12.39
CA GLU A 324 29.42 52.26 11.86
C GLU A 324 29.96 53.01 13.06
N VAL A 325 31.26 52.94 13.24
CA VAL A 325 31.96 53.69 14.31
C VAL A 325 31.59 55.13 14.06
N PRO A 326 30.82 55.75 14.95
CA PRO A 326 30.40 57.12 14.73
C PRO A 326 31.68 57.96 14.50
N LYS A 327 31.80 58.49 13.30
CA LYS A 327 32.90 59.40 12.98
C LYS A 327 32.70 60.62 13.86
N PHE A 328 33.38 60.65 15.02
CA PHE A 328 33.36 61.81 15.87
C PHE A 328 33.85 62.97 15.02
N GLU A 329 33.11 64.08 15.02
CA GLU A 329 33.45 65.31 14.27
C GLU A 329 34.81 65.89 14.70
N ASN A 330 35.32 65.50 15.85
CA ASN A 330 36.62 65.88 16.38
C ASN A 330 37.86 65.39 15.59
N ASN A 331 37.66 64.48 14.63
CA ASN A 331 38.74 64.01 13.75
C ASN A 331 38.84 64.81 12.45
N ARG A 332 38.14 65.93 12.33
CA ARG A 332 38.39 66.84 11.22
C ARG A 332 39.75 67.56 11.44
N ARG A 333 40.64 67.54 10.46
CA ARG A 333 41.97 68.20 10.48
C ARG A 333 41.89 69.64 10.82
N ASP A 334 40.76 70.31 10.74
CA ASP A 334 40.51 71.74 10.97
C ASP A 334 39.84 72.03 12.33
N ALA A 335 39.65 71.05 13.20
CA ALA A 335 39.07 71.25 14.50
C ALA A 335 40.15 71.91 15.41
N SER A 336 39.94 73.16 15.83
CA SER A 336 40.79 73.89 16.76
C SER A 336 40.91 73.13 18.08
N MET A 337 42.14 72.80 18.46
CA MET A 337 42.43 72.18 19.74
C MET A 337 42.12 73.21 20.87
N PHE A 338 41.02 73.00 21.60
CA PHE A 338 40.80 73.78 22.81
C PHE A 338 41.73 73.30 23.90
N VAL A 339 42.82 74.08 24.09
CA VAL A 339 43.65 73.91 25.25
C VAL A 339 43.00 74.62 26.41
N THR A 340 42.43 73.90 27.35
CA THR A 340 42.00 74.45 28.63
C THR A 340 43.24 74.85 29.43
N PRO A 341 43.37 76.12 29.81
CA PRO A 341 44.51 76.50 30.68
C PRO A 341 44.26 75.85 32.06
N ALA A 342 45.33 75.23 32.58
CA ALA A 342 45.37 74.76 33.95
C ALA A 342 45.14 75.93 34.89
N LEU A 343 44.08 75.86 35.69
CA LEU A 343 43.95 76.75 36.85
C LEU A 343 44.91 76.33 37.95
N ASN A 344 45.80 77.25 38.34
CA ASN A 344 46.66 77.14 39.52
C ASN A 344 45.82 77.13 40.80
#